data_d958985e558ca9007d2c11550ca10508
#
_entry.id   d958985e558ca9007d2c11550ca10508
#
_cell.length_a   1.000
_cell.length_b   1.000
_cell.length_c   1.000
_cell.angle_alpha   90.00
_cell.angle_beta   90.00
_cell.angle_gamma   90.00
#
_symmetry.space_group_name_H-M   'P 1'
#
loop_
_entity.id
_entity.type
_entity.pdbx_description
1 polymer ?
#
loop_
_entity_poly.entity_id
_entity_poly.type
_entity_poly.pdbx_seq_one_letter_code
_entity_poly.pdbx_strand_id
1 'polypeptide(L)'
;MGLLEFLGFGNKTKQVKEFMAKGAVIIDVRTEGEFKSGHIEGSKNIPLHEISSKIDAIKKLQKPIIACCRSGMRSGQANMILKNNGIESMNGGGWLSLKNKL
;
A
#
# COMPACT_ATOMS: atom_id res chain seq x y z
N MET A 1 -0.51 -24.59 -11.86
CA MET A 1 0.04 -23.24 -11.75
C MET A 1 0.34 -22.68 -13.14
N GLY A 2 -0.17 -21.51 -13.44
CA GLY A 2 0.03 -20.91 -14.72
C GLY A 2 1.15 -19.89 -14.73
N LEU A 3 1.55 -19.52 -15.93
CA LEU A 3 2.55 -18.48 -16.11
C LEU A 3 2.13 -17.15 -15.47
N LEU A 4 0.84 -16.84 -15.50
CA LEU A 4 0.31 -15.61 -14.93
C LEU A 4 0.52 -15.56 -13.43
N GLU A 5 0.34 -16.67 -12.73
CA GLU A 5 0.62 -16.72 -11.29
C GLU A 5 2.10 -16.50 -11.03
N PHE A 6 2.95 -17.09 -11.85
CA PHE A 6 4.38 -16.90 -11.74
C PHE A 6 4.75 -15.44 -11.88
N LEU A 7 4.05 -14.72 -12.76
CA LEU A 7 4.28 -13.29 -12.96
C LEU A 7 3.55 -12.41 -11.94
N GLY A 8 2.77 -13.00 -11.05
CA GLY A 8 2.12 -12.29 -9.98
C GLY A 8 0.75 -11.69 -10.29
N PHE A 9 0.21 -11.94 -11.48
CA PHE A 9 -1.06 -11.32 -11.86
C PHE A 9 -2.22 -11.81 -11.00
N GLY A 10 -2.33 -13.12 -10.78
CA GLY A 10 -3.36 -13.66 -9.91
C GLY A 10 -3.06 -13.45 -8.43
N ASN A 11 -1.79 -13.28 -8.10
CA ASN A 11 -1.34 -13.20 -6.72
C ASN A 11 -1.59 -11.85 -6.07
N LYS A 12 -1.65 -10.77 -6.84
CA LYS A 12 -1.85 -9.45 -6.24
C LYS A 12 -3.21 -9.35 -5.54
N THR A 13 -4.27 -9.76 -6.18
CA THR A 13 -5.60 -9.74 -5.57
C THR A 13 -5.65 -10.63 -4.34
N LYS A 14 -5.06 -11.82 -4.42
CA LYS A 14 -5.00 -12.74 -3.29
C LYS A 14 -4.21 -12.12 -2.15
N GLN A 15 -3.06 -11.52 -2.45
CA GLN A 15 -2.22 -10.89 -1.44
C GLN A 15 -2.92 -9.74 -0.75
N VAL A 16 -3.64 -8.90 -1.51
CA VAL A 16 -4.43 -7.81 -0.93
C VAL A 16 -5.44 -8.36 0.05
N LYS A 17 -6.16 -9.42 -0.33
CA LYS A 17 -7.17 -10.02 0.54
C LYS A 17 -6.54 -10.61 1.81
N GLU A 18 -5.38 -11.25 1.67
CA GLU A 18 -4.67 -11.79 2.83
C GLU A 18 -4.23 -10.69 3.78
N PHE A 19 -3.71 -9.58 3.25
CA PHE A 19 -3.31 -8.44 4.06
C PHE A 19 -4.52 -7.82 4.77
N MET A 20 -5.61 -7.64 4.05
CA MET A 20 -6.83 -7.07 4.65
C MET A 20 -7.40 -7.99 5.74
N ALA A 21 -7.30 -9.30 5.56
CA ALA A 21 -7.73 -10.26 6.59
C ALA A 21 -6.91 -10.13 7.87
N LYS A 22 -5.66 -9.66 7.76
CA LYS A 22 -4.80 -9.39 8.92
C LYS A 22 -5.04 -8.00 9.50
N GLY A 23 -5.98 -7.24 8.97
CA GLY A 23 -6.27 -5.90 9.45
C GLY A 23 -5.34 -4.83 8.88
N ALA A 24 -4.82 -5.04 7.66
CA ALA A 24 -3.89 -4.09 7.07
C ALA A 24 -4.45 -2.68 7.01
N VAL A 25 -3.55 -1.72 7.15
CA VAL A 25 -3.87 -0.30 6.98
C VAL A 25 -3.40 0.11 5.58
N ILE A 26 -4.27 0.80 4.85
CA ILE A 26 -3.93 1.32 3.53
C ILE A 26 -3.33 2.71 3.71
N ILE A 27 -2.12 2.91 3.20
CA ILE A 27 -1.44 4.21 3.23
C ILE A 27 -1.31 4.70 1.79
N ASP A 28 -1.95 5.84 1.52
CA ASP A 28 -1.89 6.49 0.22
C ASP A 28 -0.73 7.46 0.26
N VAL A 29 0.27 7.22 -0.59
CA VAL A 29 1.50 8.02 -0.59
C VAL A 29 1.52 9.13 -1.63
N ARG A 30 0.32 9.45 -2.17
CA ARG A 30 0.18 10.59 -3.06
C ARG A 30 0.25 11.89 -2.28
N THR A 31 0.25 13.00 -3.00
CA THR A 31 0.21 14.31 -2.36
C THR A 31 -1.14 14.50 -1.67
N GLU A 32 -1.17 15.45 -0.71
CA GLU A 32 -2.40 15.76 0.00
C GLU A 32 -3.50 16.22 -0.94
N GLY A 33 -3.16 17.02 -1.95
CA GLY A 33 -4.13 17.48 -2.94
C GLY A 33 -4.75 16.34 -3.74
N GLU A 34 -3.92 15.38 -4.18
CA GLU A 34 -4.42 14.19 -4.86
C GLU A 34 -5.36 13.40 -3.96
N PHE A 35 -4.97 13.20 -2.72
CA PHE A 35 -5.76 12.46 -1.75
C PHE A 35 -7.12 13.10 -1.52
N LYS A 36 -7.15 14.42 -1.38
CA LYS A 36 -8.40 15.15 -1.16
C LYS A 36 -9.35 15.07 -2.36
N SER A 37 -8.81 14.91 -3.56
CA SER A 37 -9.62 14.78 -4.78
C SER A 37 -10.32 13.45 -4.90
N GLY A 38 -9.94 12.47 -4.09
CA GLY A 38 -10.54 11.13 -4.08
C GLY A 38 -9.54 10.14 -3.54
N HIS A 39 -9.99 9.23 -2.70
CA HIS A 39 -9.13 8.22 -2.09
C HIS A 39 -9.98 7.05 -1.60
N ILE A 40 -9.32 6.00 -1.20
CA ILE A 40 -10.00 4.83 -0.62
C ILE A 40 -10.50 5.20 0.78
N GLU A 41 -11.76 4.97 1.05
CA GLU A 41 -12.33 5.23 2.37
C GLU A 41 -11.56 4.44 3.43
N GLY A 42 -11.19 5.13 4.50
CA GLY A 42 -10.43 4.52 5.59
C GLY A 42 -8.93 4.53 5.39
N SER A 43 -8.44 4.92 4.21
CA SER A 43 -6.99 5.01 4.00
C SER A 43 -6.41 6.25 4.67
N LYS A 44 -5.12 6.17 4.97
CA LYS A 44 -4.37 7.29 5.56
C LYS A 44 -3.47 7.89 4.50
N ASN A 45 -3.36 9.21 4.50
CA ASN A 45 -2.46 9.90 3.58
C ASN A 45 -1.13 10.21 4.26
N ILE A 46 -0.07 9.59 3.77
CA ILE A 46 1.30 9.93 4.16
C ILE A 46 2.08 10.06 2.86
N PRO A 47 2.30 11.27 2.37
CA PRO A 47 3.02 11.46 1.10
C PRO A 47 4.38 10.78 1.12
N LEU A 48 4.83 10.31 -0.04
CA LEU A 48 6.06 9.54 -0.14
C LEU A 48 7.24 10.18 0.58
N HIS A 49 7.41 11.49 0.42
CA HIS A 49 8.57 12.18 1.02
C HIS A 49 8.51 12.22 2.54
N GLU A 50 7.36 11.89 3.15
CA GLU A 50 7.22 11.87 4.61
C GLU A 50 7.33 10.48 5.21
N ILE A 51 7.34 9.43 4.38
CA ILE A 51 7.32 8.04 4.88
C ILE A 51 8.48 7.79 5.84
N SER A 52 9.69 8.19 5.47
CA SER A 52 10.87 7.92 6.30
C SER A 52 10.79 8.58 7.68
N SER A 53 10.15 9.74 7.78
CA SER A 53 10.00 10.42 9.07
C SER A 53 8.84 9.88 9.89
N LYS A 54 8.00 9.04 9.30
CA LYS A 54 6.81 8.48 9.96
C LYS A 54 6.95 7.01 10.32
N ILE A 55 8.15 6.45 10.13
CA ILE A 55 8.36 5.01 10.37
C ILE A 55 7.93 4.59 11.77
N ASP A 56 8.31 5.35 12.81
CA ASP A 56 7.96 4.99 14.17
C ASP A 56 6.45 5.00 14.40
N ALA A 57 5.76 5.99 13.85
CA ALA A 57 4.31 6.06 13.95
C ALA A 57 3.65 4.91 13.21
N ILE A 58 4.18 4.53 12.05
CA ILE A 58 3.64 3.41 11.27
C ILE A 58 3.85 2.10 12.02
N LYS A 59 5.02 1.91 12.62
CA LYS A 59 5.29 0.71 13.43
C LYS A 59 4.33 0.57 14.60
N LYS A 60 3.95 1.67 15.21
CA LYS A 60 3.03 1.67 16.35
C LYS A 60 1.64 1.16 15.98
N LEU A 61 1.28 1.19 14.71
CA LEU A 61 0.00 0.63 14.27
C LEU A 61 -0.04 -0.89 14.47
N GLN A 62 1.12 -1.55 14.45
CA GLN A 62 1.25 -3.01 14.63
C GLN A 62 0.36 -3.79 13.66
N LYS A 63 0.28 -3.30 12.43
CA LYS A 63 -0.53 -3.90 11.36
C LYS A 63 0.24 -3.90 10.06
N PRO A 64 -0.06 -4.85 9.16
CA PRO A 64 0.55 -4.81 7.83
C PRO A 64 0.09 -3.56 7.09
N ILE A 65 0.88 -3.12 6.14
CA ILE A 65 0.61 -1.90 5.38
C ILE A 65 0.45 -2.24 3.90
N ILE A 66 -0.60 -1.69 3.28
CA ILE A 66 -0.74 -1.72 1.84
C ILE A 66 -0.55 -0.28 1.36
N ALA A 67 0.54 -0.04 0.64
CA ALA A 67 0.81 1.29 0.09
C ALA A 67 0.16 1.42 -1.28
N CYS A 68 -0.41 2.58 -1.58
CA CYS A 68 -0.95 2.85 -2.90
C CYS A 68 -0.61 4.27 -3.33
N CYS A 69 -0.70 4.51 -4.63
CA CYS A 69 -0.53 5.84 -5.21
C CYS A 69 -1.39 5.91 -6.48
N ARG A 70 -1.01 6.70 -7.46
CA ARG A 70 -1.79 6.81 -8.69
C ARG A 70 -1.56 5.61 -9.61
N SER A 71 -0.30 5.19 -9.79
CA SER A 71 0.05 4.16 -10.76
C SER A 71 0.88 3.02 -10.17
N GLY A 72 1.32 3.12 -8.93
CA GLY A 72 2.13 2.10 -8.27
C GLY A 72 3.61 2.43 -8.17
N MET A 73 4.09 3.49 -8.80
CA MET A 73 5.53 3.81 -8.74
C MET A 73 5.94 4.39 -7.39
N ARG A 74 5.24 5.42 -6.94
CA ARG A 74 5.54 6.01 -5.63
C ARG A 74 5.30 5.02 -4.51
N SER A 75 4.22 4.25 -4.60
CA SER A 75 3.93 3.24 -3.60
C SER A 75 4.94 2.09 -3.61
N GLY A 76 5.56 1.80 -4.76
CA GLY A 76 6.66 0.86 -4.84
C GLY A 76 7.86 1.33 -4.05
N GLN A 77 8.19 2.62 -4.17
CA GLN A 77 9.28 3.22 -3.40
C GLN A 77 8.98 3.22 -1.91
N ALA A 78 7.75 3.59 -1.55
CA ALA A 78 7.32 3.56 -0.15
C ALA A 78 7.41 2.15 0.42
N ASN A 79 7.00 1.16 -0.35
CA ASN A 79 7.04 -0.24 0.07
C ASN A 79 8.47 -0.68 0.37
N MET A 80 9.44 -0.27 -0.44
CA MET A 80 10.85 -0.57 -0.18
C MET A 80 11.31 0.04 1.14
N ILE A 81 10.94 1.29 1.40
CA ILE A 81 11.31 1.95 2.65
C ILE A 81 10.70 1.22 3.85
N LEU A 82 9.42 0.87 3.75
CA LEU A 82 8.72 0.16 4.83
C LEU A 82 9.38 -1.19 5.11
N LYS A 83 9.65 -1.97 4.08
CA LYS A 83 10.29 -3.28 4.25
C LYS A 83 11.69 -3.16 4.81
N ASN A 84 12.45 -2.17 4.38
CA ASN A 84 13.80 -1.94 4.90
C ASN A 84 13.79 -1.58 6.39
N ASN A 85 12.65 -1.15 6.90
CA ASN A 85 12.48 -0.83 8.31
C ASN A 85 11.71 -1.93 9.08
N GLY A 86 11.59 -3.12 8.50
CA GLY A 86 11.01 -4.27 9.18
C GLY A 86 9.49 -4.25 9.26
N ILE A 87 8.83 -3.43 8.44
CA ILE A 87 7.37 -3.36 8.43
C ILE A 87 6.83 -4.30 7.36
N GLU A 88 5.90 -5.17 7.73
CA GLU A 88 5.23 -6.03 6.76
C GLU A 88 4.38 -5.15 5.85
N SER A 89 4.69 -5.15 4.55
CA SER A 89 4.02 -4.27 3.62
C SER A 89 3.98 -4.85 2.22
N MET A 90 3.08 -4.29 1.40
CA MET A 90 3.03 -4.62 -0.01
C MET A 90 2.70 -3.36 -0.80
N ASN A 91 3.05 -3.38 -2.08
CA ASN A 91 2.65 -2.34 -3.00
C ASN A 91 1.29 -2.69 -3.57
N GLY A 92 0.27 -1.94 -3.18
CA GLY A 92 -1.09 -2.14 -3.69
C GLY A 92 -1.32 -1.61 -5.09
N GLY A 93 -0.38 -0.83 -5.62
CA GLY A 93 -0.49 -0.26 -6.96
C GLY A 93 -1.30 1.03 -6.98
N GLY A 94 -1.98 1.27 -8.10
CA GLY A 94 -2.86 2.43 -8.23
C GLY A 94 -4.06 2.30 -7.31
N TRP A 95 -4.45 3.41 -6.68
CA TRP A 95 -5.51 3.36 -5.67
C TRP A 95 -6.87 2.95 -6.22
N LEU A 96 -7.16 3.32 -7.48
CA LEU A 96 -8.42 2.91 -8.10
C LEU A 96 -8.47 1.41 -8.35
N SER A 97 -7.35 0.85 -8.83
CA SER A 97 -7.24 -0.59 -9.02
C SER A 97 -7.31 -1.33 -7.69
N LEU A 98 -6.64 -0.80 -6.68
CA LEU A 98 -6.68 -1.39 -5.33
C LEU A 98 -8.10 -1.37 -4.77
N LYS A 99 -8.79 -0.24 -4.92
CA LYS A 99 -10.16 -0.10 -4.44
C LYS A 99 -11.06 -1.20 -4.99
N ASN A 100 -10.86 -1.58 -6.24
CA ASN A 100 -11.66 -2.63 -6.88
C ASN A 100 -11.35 -4.04 -6.37
N LYS A 101 -10.29 -4.20 -5.60
CA LYS A 101 -9.90 -5.50 -5.02
C LYS A 101 -10.33 -5.64 -3.55
N LEU A 102 -10.88 -4.61 -2.99
CA LEU A 102 -11.26 -4.60 -1.55
C LEU A 102 -12.67 -5.15 -1.29
#